data_01a285f7fe2e4905a0e0ee14d4f590b3
#
_entry.id   01a285f7fe2e4905a0e0ee14d4f590b3
#
_cell.length_a   1.000
_cell.length_b   1.000
_cell.length_c   1.000
_cell.angle_alpha   90.00
_cell.angle_beta   90.00
_cell.angle_gamma   90.00
#
_symmetry.space_group_name_H-M   'P 1'
#
loop_
_entity.id
_entity.type
_entity.pdbx_description
1 polymer ?
#
loop_
_entity_poly.entity_id
_entity_poly.type
_entity_poly.pdbx_seq_one_letter_code
_entity_poly.pdbx_strand_id
1 'polypeptide(L)'
;MFFLVTGASGVGKTSVRKLTETEIAGQVAVCELGALGITPEWSLQWRHQAVEQVVQLALKHQESGKHFLLCGDPVPPGELYAAPSADELAGIQVCLLDASPERQIERLTLRGDAADLIPHHVAFAEWMRQHVLNHRHHPEVIIDQGWEKMRWHLWNSDEVTVVPWNSHIVDTSGVKPIEVARQVVSWIKLHIRD
;
A
#
# COMPACT_ATOMS: atom_id res chain seq x y z
N MET A 1 -10.55 -2.20 11.46
CA MET A 1 -9.15 -2.44 11.06
C MET A 1 -8.98 -2.09 9.60
N PHE A 2 -7.94 -1.33 9.26
CA PHE A 2 -7.53 -1.01 7.89
C PHE A 2 -6.32 -1.88 7.50
N PHE A 3 -6.39 -2.54 6.36
CA PHE A 3 -5.30 -3.33 5.79
C PHE A 3 -4.75 -2.61 4.55
N LEU A 4 -3.45 -2.35 4.51
CA LEU A 4 -2.74 -1.87 3.35
C LEU A 4 -1.91 -3.01 2.76
N VAL A 5 -2.26 -3.49 1.57
CA VAL A 5 -1.42 -4.39 0.77
C VAL A 5 -0.80 -3.59 -0.35
N THR A 6 0.47 -3.29 -0.23
CA THR A 6 1.22 -2.39 -1.10
C THR A 6 2.44 -3.06 -1.73
N GLY A 7 3.21 -2.30 -2.49
CA GLY A 7 4.43 -2.70 -3.20
C GLY A 7 4.56 -1.96 -4.51
N ALA A 8 5.73 -1.97 -5.13
CA ALA A 8 5.98 -1.27 -6.38
C ALA A 8 5.24 -1.90 -7.59
N SER A 9 5.32 -1.27 -8.75
CA SER A 9 4.81 -1.85 -10.00
C SER A 9 5.51 -3.19 -10.30
N GLY A 10 4.79 -4.17 -10.85
CA GLY A 10 5.35 -5.49 -11.24
C GLY A 10 5.41 -6.54 -10.12
N VAL A 11 5.12 -6.19 -8.84
CA VAL A 11 5.15 -7.17 -7.74
C VAL A 11 3.92 -8.08 -7.64
N GLY A 12 2.84 -7.82 -8.43
CA GLY A 12 1.68 -8.72 -8.52
C GLY A 12 0.46 -8.30 -7.72
N LYS A 13 0.38 -7.07 -7.19
CA LYS A 13 -0.74 -6.55 -6.39
C LYS A 13 -2.13 -6.82 -6.97
N THR A 14 -2.34 -6.47 -8.24
CA THR A 14 -3.66 -6.63 -8.90
C THR A 14 -4.10 -8.10 -8.97
N SER A 15 -3.17 -9.02 -9.21
CA SER A 15 -3.47 -10.46 -9.24
C SER A 15 -3.84 -10.97 -7.84
N VAL A 16 -3.09 -10.54 -6.82
CA VAL A 16 -3.35 -10.89 -5.41
C VAL A 16 -4.69 -10.30 -4.96
N ARG A 17 -4.98 -9.03 -5.27
CA ARG A 17 -6.25 -8.38 -4.92
C ARG A 17 -7.45 -9.19 -5.39
N LYS A 18 -7.50 -9.54 -6.69
CA LYS A 18 -8.60 -10.29 -7.28
C LYS A 18 -8.86 -11.64 -6.61
N LEU A 19 -7.79 -12.34 -6.22
CA LEU A 19 -7.87 -13.64 -5.55
C LEU A 19 -8.25 -13.48 -4.06
N THR A 20 -7.69 -12.47 -3.39
CA THR A 20 -7.96 -12.18 -1.97
C THR A 20 -9.41 -11.74 -1.76
N GLU A 21 -9.94 -10.87 -2.63
CA GLU A 21 -11.29 -10.31 -2.54
C GLU A 21 -12.35 -11.41 -2.43
N THR A 22 -12.21 -12.49 -3.20
CA THR A 22 -13.14 -13.64 -3.15
C THR A 22 -13.12 -14.36 -1.79
N GLU A 23 -11.95 -14.46 -1.17
CA GLU A 23 -11.74 -15.23 0.07
C GLU A 23 -12.16 -14.48 1.35
N ILE A 24 -12.21 -13.12 1.29
CA ILE A 24 -12.54 -12.26 2.44
C ILE A 24 -13.88 -11.55 2.27
N ALA A 25 -14.63 -11.89 1.22
CA ALA A 25 -15.93 -11.29 0.91
C ALA A 25 -16.89 -11.33 2.13
N GLY A 26 -17.57 -10.22 2.38
CA GLY A 26 -18.52 -10.06 3.48
C GLY A 26 -17.91 -9.51 4.79
N GLN A 27 -16.65 -9.76 5.09
CA GLN A 27 -15.99 -9.24 6.31
C GLN A 27 -15.12 -8.00 6.02
N VAL A 28 -14.52 -7.92 4.83
CA VAL A 28 -13.58 -6.88 4.44
C VAL A 28 -14.05 -6.24 3.13
N ALA A 29 -14.20 -4.93 3.12
CA ALA A 29 -14.41 -4.17 1.90
C ALA A 29 -13.06 -3.97 1.20
N VAL A 30 -13.00 -4.20 -0.12
CA VAL A 30 -11.75 -4.11 -0.90
C VAL A 30 -11.82 -2.93 -1.86
N CYS A 31 -10.76 -2.15 -1.92
CA CYS A 31 -10.64 -0.98 -2.79
C CYS A 31 -9.25 -0.89 -3.44
N GLU A 32 -9.19 -0.21 -4.58
CA GLU A 32 -7.97 0.33 -5.20
C GLU A 32 -8.20 1.82 -5.51
N LEU A 33 -7.15 2.65 -5.55
CA LEU A 33 -7.29 4.09 -5.78
C LEU A 33 -7.99 4.37 -7.12
N GLY A 34 -7.68 3.62 -8.17
CA GLY A 34 -8.28 3.76 -9.48
C GLY A 34 -9.81 3.56 -9.51
N ALA A 35 -10.37 2.83 -8.55
CA ALA A 35 -11.82 2.61 -8.44
C ALA A 35 -12.59 3.84 -7.94
N LEU A 36 -11.91 4.86 -7.42
CA LEU A 36 -12.54 6.11 -6.96
C LEU A 36 -12.94 7.04 -8.12
N GLY A 37 -12.73 6.65 -9.37
CA GLY A 37 -13.11 7.45 -10.55
C GLY A 37 -12.29 8.72 -10.73
N ILE A 38 -11.16 8.83 -10.09
CA ILE A 38 -10.27 9.98 -10.17
C ILE A 38 -9.43 9.83 -11.44
N THR A 39 -9.61 10.76 -12.39
CA THR A 39 -8.74 10.85 -13.58
C THR A 39 -7.37 11.38 -13.14
N PRO A 40 -6.31 10.63 -13.29
CA PRO A 40 -5.03 11.01 -12.77
C PRO A 40 -4.31 12.01 -13.70
N GLU A 41 -4.19 13.23 -13.27
CA GLU A 41 -2.93 13.91 -13.43
C GLU A 41 -2.00 13.34 -12.34
N TRP A 42 -1.09 12.46 -12.72
CA TRP A 42 -0.19 11.78 -11.80
C TRP A 42 0.70 12.79 -11.07
N SER A 43 0.22 13.26 -9.91
CA SER A 43 1.00 14.06 -8.99
C SER A 43 0.95 13.45 -7.60
N LEU A 44 1.97 13.71 -6.78
CA LEU A 44 1.96 13.31 -5.38
C LEU A 44 0.75 13.90 -4.65
N GLN A 45 0.41 15.16 -4.95
CA GLN A 45 -0.74 15.83 -4.36
C GLN A 45 -2.06 15.08 -4.65
N TRP A 46 -2.28 14.66 -5.91
CA TRP A 46 -3.43 13.84 -6.28
C TRP A 46 -3.45 12.52 -5.50
N ARG A 47 -2.32 11.82 -5.44
CA ARG A 47 -2.23 10.53 -4.73
C ARG A 47 -2.55 10.69 -3.24
N HIS A 48 -2.04 11.72 -2.59
CA HIS A 48 -2.33 12.00 -1.18
C HIS A 48 -3.81 12.29 -0.94
N GLN A 49 -4.46 13.06 -1.81
CA GLN A 49 -5.89 13.31 -1.74
C GLN A 49 -6.72 12.03 -1.95
N ALA A 50 -6.29 11.17 -2.88
CA ALA A 50 -6.92 9.88 -3.11
C ALA A 50 -6.76 8.94 -1.91
N VAL A 51 -5.59 8.92 -1.26
CA VAL A 51 -5.37 8.17 -0.02
C VAL A 51 -6.30 8.65 1.08
N GLU A 52 -6.47 9.96 1.28
CA GLU A 52 -7.42 10.50 2.25
C GLU A 52 -8.87 10.08 1.92
N GLN A 53 -9.27 10.11 0.66
CA GLN A 53 -10.61 9.64 0.26
C GLN A 53 -10.82 8.16 0.59
N VAL A 54 -9.78 7.32 0.41
CA VAL A 54 -9.82 5.91 0.82
C VAL A 54 -9.93 5.78 2.34
N VAL A 55 -9.23 6.60 3.12
CA VAL A 55 -9.35 6.62 4.58
C VAL A 55 -10.79 6.97 4.99
N GLN A 56 -11.38 8.00 4.40
CA GLN A 56 -12.77 8.38 4.64
C GLN A 56 -13.77 7.26 4.28
N LEU A 57 -13.52 6.55 3.19
CA LEU A 57 -14.33 5.38 2.83
C LEU A 57 -14.18 4.25 3.85
N ALA A 58 -12.96 4.00 4.31
CA ALA A 58 -12.69 2.99 5.33
C ALA A 58 -13.37 3.29 6.66
N LEU A 59 -13.40 4.55 7.08
CA LEU A 59 -14.12 5.01 8.30
C LEU A 59 -15.61 4.70 8.20
N LYS A 60 -16.27 4.96 7.06
CA LYS A 60 -17.68 4.59 6.83
C LYS A 60 -17.91 3.08 6.94
N HIS A 61 -16.99 2.26 6.46
CA HIS A 61 -17.06 0.80 6.62
C HIS A 61 -16.85 0.37 8.07
N GLN A 62 -15.93 1.03 8.79
CA GLN A 62 -15.68 0.79 10.21
C GLN A 62 -16.92 1.07 11.06
N GLU A 63 -17.67 2.14 10.79
CA GLU A 63 -18.96 2.43 11.44
C GLU A 63 -19.98 1.28 11.27
N SER A 64 -19.90 0.56 10.15
CA SER A 64 -20.73 -0.61 9.85
C SER A 64 -20.14 -1.94 10.37
N GLY A 65 -19.09 -1.87 11.20
CA GLY A 65 -18.42 -3.05 11.76
C GLY A 65 -17.60 -3.84 10.74
N LYS A 66 -17.30 -3.28 9.58
CA LYS A 66 -16.51 -3.94 8.52
C LYS A 66 -15.05 -3.50 8.58
N HIS A 67 -14.17 -4.41 8.19
CA HIS A 67 -12.77 -4.10 7.93
C HIS A 67 -12.59 -3.58 6.50
N PHE A 68 -11.43 -3.00 6.21
CA PHE A 68 -11.15 -2.40 4.90
C PHE A 68 -9.77 -2.80 4.40
N LEU A 69 -9.67 -3.13 3.11
CA LEU A 69 -8.43 -3.47 2.42
C LEU A 69 -8.20 -2.52 1.24
N LEU A 70 -7.11 -1.75 1.30
CA LEU A 70 -6.55 -1.07 0.13
C LEU A 70 -5.49 -1.96 -0.51
N CYS A 71 -5.70 -2.36 -1.76
CA CYS A 71 -4.77 -3.21 -2.50
C CYS A 71 -4.88 -2.95 -4.01
N GLY A 72 -3.77 -2.73 -4.66
CA GLY A 72 -3.69 -2.48 -6.12
C GLY A 72 -2.65 -1.42 -6.47
N ASP A 73 -2.51 -0.44 -5.63
CA ASP A 73 -1.70 0.75 -5.85
C ASP A 73 -0.38 0.73 -5.05
N PRO A 74 0.65 1.45 -5.51
CA PRO A 74 1.93 1.53 -4.81
C PRO A 74 1.91 2.64 -3.73
N VAL A 75 1.02 2.52 -2.74
CA VAL A 75 0.89 3.49 -1.65
C VAL A 75 1.90 3.17 -0.54
N PRO A 76 2.88 4.03 -0.27
CA PRO A 76 3.79 3.85 0.87
C PRO A 76 3.05 3.97 2.21
N PRO A 77 3.48 3.22 3.25
CA PRO A 77 2.87 3.33 4.57
C PRO A 77 2.85 4.76 5.12
N GLY A 78 3.93 5.52 4.92
CA GLY A 78 4.02 6.91 5.36
C GLY A 78 2.94 7.82 4.79
N GLU A 79 2.49 7.61 3.56
CA GLU A 79 1.38 8.36 2.99
C GLU A 79 0.05 8.04 3.69
N LEU A 80 -0.21 6.77 3.98
CA LEU A 80 -1.42 6.38 4.71
C LEU A 80 -1.42 6.93 6.15
N TYR A 81 -0.30 6.81 6.86
CA TYR A 81 -0.17 7.30 8.24
C TYR A 81 -0.21 8.82 8.36
N ALA A 82 0.16 9.55 7.31
CA ALA A 82 0.10 11.00 7.26
C ALA A 82 -1.26 11.53 6.75
N ALA A 83 -2.15 10.67 6.28
CA ALA A 83 -3.47 11.11 5.80
C ALA A 83 -4.25 11.83 6.93
N PRO A 84 -4.95 12.93 6.63
CA PRO A 84 -5.59 13.77 7.63
C PRO A 84 -6.45 13.05 8.66
N SER A 85 -7.16 12.01 8.25
CA SER A 85 -8.10 11.25 9.11
C SER A 85 -7.60 9.84 9.48
N ALA A 86 -6.33 9.53 9.23
CA ALA A 86 -5.81 8.17 9.47
C ALA A 86 -5.80 7.76 10.95
N ASP A 87 -5.70 8.71 11.88
CA ASP A 87 -5.74 8.47 13.32
C ASP A 87 -7.15 8.13 13.87
N GLU A 88 -8.20 8.30 13.07
CA GLU A 88 -9.57 7.86 13.40
C GLU A 88 -9.80 6.37 13.07
N LEU A 89 -8.89 5.75 12.32
CA LEU A 89 -8.97 4.32 12.00
C LEU A 89 -8.69 3.48 13.26
N ALA A 90 -9.48 2.42 13.47
CA ALA A 90 -9.34 1.52 14.63
C ALA A 90 -8.01 0.73 14.65
N GLY A 91 -7.20 0.88 13.64
CA GLY A 91 -5.85 0.33 13.51
C GLY A 91 -5.49 0.10 12.05
N ILE A 92 -4.21 0.17 11.76
CA ILE A 92 -3.64 0.00 10.42
C ILE A 92 -2.65 -1.17 10.44
N GLN A 93 -2.79 -2.08 9.49
CA GLN A 93 -1.88 -3.19 9.26
C GLN A 93 -1.29 -3.08 7.85
N VAL A 94 0.01 -3.28 7.71
CA VAL A 94 0.74 -3.10 6.45
C VAL A 94 1.30 -4.44 5.98
N CYS A 95 1.08 -4.78 4.71
CA CYS A 95 1.72 -5.89 4.03
C CYS A 95 2.40 -5.38 2.75
N LEU A 96 3.71 -5.53 2.69
CA LEU A 96 4.50 -5.26 1.48
C LEU A 96 4.59 -6.52 0.63
N LEU A 97 4.08 -6.47 -0.58
CA LEU A 97 4.43 -7.43 -1.62
C LEU A 97 5.74 -6.98 -2.27
N ASP A 98 6.73 -7.84 -2.24
CA ASP A 98 8.05 -7.56 -2.79
C ASP A 98 8.44 -8.58 -3.86
N ALA A 99 9.37 -8.22 -4.72
CA ALA A 99 9.94 -9.10 -5.74
C ALA A 99 11.40 -8.74 -5.98
N SER A 100 12.21 -9.73 -6.38
CA SER A 100 13.58 -9.42 -6.82
C SER A 100 13.58 -8.48 -8.03
N PRO A 101 14.60 -7.63 -8.18
CA PRO A 101 14.72 -6.71 -9.32
C PRO A 101 14.57 -7.44 -10.67
N GLU A 102 15.21 -8.61 -10.82
CA GLU A 102 15.17 -9.40 -12.06
C GLU A 102 13.73 -9.83 -12.38
N ARG A 103 13.01 -10.31 -11.36
CA ARG A 103 11.64 -10.77 -11.53
C ARG A 103 10.69 -9.61 -11.80
N GLN A 104 10.95 -8.46 -11.17
CA GLN A 104 10.19 -7.24 -11.42
C GLN A 104 10.38 -6.76 -12.85
N ILE A 105 11.64 -6.68 -13.34
CA ILE A 105 11.99 -6.30 -14.73
C ILE A 105 11.30 -7.24 -15.72
N GLU A 106 11.40 -8.56 -15.52
CA GLU A 106 10.75 -9.54 -16.37
C GLU A 106 9.24 -9.30 -16.49
N ARG A 107 8.57 -9.11 -15.36
CA ARG A 107 7.11 -8.89 -15.31
C ARG A 107 6.69 -7.57 -15.95
N LEU A 108 7.45 -6.50 -15.75
CA LEU A 108 7.19 -5.20 -16.36
C LEU A 108 7.40 -5.26 -17.88
N THR A 109 8.45 -5.91 -18.33
CA THR A 109 8.73 -6.13 -19.76
C THR A 109 7.61 -6.96 -20.42
N LEU A 110 7.19 -8.06 -19.79
CA LEU A 110 6.08 -8.90 -20.30
C LEU A 110 4.74 -8.17 -20.33
N ARG A 111 4.54 -7.22 -19.43
CA ARG A 111 3.33 -6.35 -19.41
C ARG A 111 3.35 -5.28 -20.50
N GLY A 112 4.51 -5.00 -21.09
CA GLY A 112 4.67 -3.98 -22.14
C GLY A 112 4.92 -2.58 -21.60
N ASP A 113 5.45 -2.44 -20.39
CA ASP A 113 5.84 -1.16 -19.84
C ASP A 113 6.97 -0.54 -20.68
N ALA A 114 6.98 0.79 -20.79
CA ALA A 114 8.02 1.50 -21.51
C ALA A 114 9.40 1.24 -20.86
N ALA A 115 10.37 0.89 -21.69
CA ALA A 115 11.69 0.42 -21.22
C ALA A 115 12.43 1.47 -20.37
N ASP A 116 12.23 2.75 -20.63
CA ASP A 116 12.79 3.86 -19.88
C ASP A 116 12.13 4.05 -18.48
N LEU A 117 10.91 3.56 -18.28
CA LEU A 117 10.23 3.61 -16.98
C LEU A 117 10.59 2.43 -16.05
N ILE A 118 11.05 1.31 -16.60
CA ILE A 118 11.37 0.12 -15.80
C ILE A 118 12.42 0.40 -14.70
N PRO A 119 13.55 1.11 -14.98
CA PRO A 119 14.51 1.46 -13.94
C PRO A 119 13.89 2.30 -12.79
N HIS A 120 12.97 3.20 -13.10
CA HIS A 120 12.28 4.00 -12.09
C HIS A 120 11.39 3.14 -11.18
N HIS A 121 10.70 2.15 -11.76
CA HIS A 121 9.89 1.21 -10.98
C HIS A 121 10.75 0.34 -10.06
N VAL A 122 11.93 -0.09 -10.51
CA VAL A 122 12.87 -0.87 -9.69
C VAL A 122 13.48 -0.02 -8.59
N ALA A 123 13.88 1.21 -8.89
CA ALA A 123 14.38 2.14 -7.88
C ALA A 123 13.33 2.46 -6.81
N PHE A 124 12.07 2.66 -7.22
CA PHE A 124 10.97 2.87 -6.28
C PHE A 124 10.69 1.63 -5.42
N ALA A 125 10.84 0.41 -5.96
CA ALA A 125 10.71 -0.82 -5.19
C ALA A 125 11.79 -0.91 -4.09
N GLU A 126 13.03 -0.60 -4.43
CA GLU A 126 14.14 -0.56 -3.46
C GLU A 126 13.89 0.48 -2.37
N TRP A 127 13.52 1.70 -2.77
CA TRP A 127 13.17 2.74 -1.82
C TRP A 127 12.03 2.30 -0.90
N MET A 128 10.94 1.73 -1.43
CA MET A 128 9.78 1.31 -0.64
C MET A 128 10.16 0.19 0.36
N ARG A 129 11.01 -0.75 -0.04
CA ARG A 129 11.53 -1.82 0.82
C ARG A 129 12.27 -1.23 2.02
N GLN A 130 13.11 -0.23 1.80
CA GLN A 130 13.83 0.46 2.85
C GLN A 130 12.90 1.33 3.72
N HIS A 131 11.97 2.08 3.10
CA HIS A 131 11.02 2.93 3.82
C HIS A 131 10.10 2.13 4.75
N VAL A 132 9.67 0.95 4.35
CA VAL A 132 8.84 0.05 5.17
C VAL A 132 9.58 -0.38 6.45
N LEU A 133 10.90 -0.52 6.40
CA LEU A 133 11.74 -0.92 7.53
C LEU A 133 12.30 0.27 8.31
N ASN A 134 12.43 1.42 7.66
CA ASN A 134 12.98 2.64 8.22
C ASN A 134 12.23 3.85 7.67
N HIS A 135 11.30 4.40 8.45
CA HIS A 135 10.48 5.55 8.05
C HIS A 135 11.31 6.80 7.69
N ARG A 136 12.54 6.91 8.18
CA ARG A 136 13.47 8.02 7.89
C ARG A 136 14.28 7.82 6.60
N HIS A 137 14.10 6.70 5.89
CA HIS A 137 14.80 6.45 4.64
C HIS A 137 14.22 7.32 3.53
N HIS A 138 14.92 8.38 3.17
CA HIS A 138 14.58 9.31 2.08
C HIS A 138 13.08 9.69 2.06
N PRO A 139 12.56 10.29 3.16
CA PRO A 139 11.14 10.63 3.27
C PRO A 139 10.70 11.70 2.26
N GLU A 140 11.65 12.52 1.75
CA GLU A 140 11.41 13.51 0.72
C GLU A 140 10.79 12.96 -0.57
N VAL A 141 11.01 11.67 -0.87
CA VAL A 141 10.42 10.98 -2.03
C VAL A 141 8.89 11.06 -2.06
N ILE A 142 8.25 11.12 -0.90
CA ILE A 142 6.79 11.19 -0.77
C ILE A 142 6.30 12.49 -0.12
N ILE A 143 7.18 13.27 0.47
CA ILE A 143 6.82 14.53 1.14
C ILE A 143 6.89 15.71 0.18
N ASP A 144 7.98 15.80 -0.59
CA ASP A 144 8.23 16.95 -1.47
C ASP A 144 7.16 17.08 -2.54
N GLN A 145 6.63 18.30 -2.72
CA GLN A 145 5.53 18.60 -3.64
C GLN A 145 4.22 17.85 -3.35
N GLY A 146 4.09 17.29 -2.15
CA GLY A 146 2.88 16.62 -1.69
C GLY A 146 1.74 17.57 -1.35
N TRP A 147 0.63 16.99 -0.93
CA TRP A 147 -0.53 17.76 -0.47
C TRP A 147 -0.27 18.36 0.92
N GLU A 148 -0.48 19.67 1.06
CA GLU A 148 -0.18 20.45 2.28
C GLU A 148 -0.92 19.99 3.55
N LYS A 149 -2.09 19.30 3.38
CA LYS A 149 -2.87 18.81 4.52
C LYS A 149 -2.35 17.51 5.10
N MET A 150 -1.35 16.88 4.49
CA MET A 150 -0.75 15.66 5.02
C MET A 150 -0.05 15.94 6.36
N ARG A 151 -0.23 15.06 7.31
CA ARG A 151 0.25 15.19 8.70
C ARG A 151 1.58 14.44 8.88
N TRP A 152 2.59 14.83 8.09
CA TRP A 152 3.91 14.16 8.06
C TRP A 152 4.58 14.09 9.43
N HIS A 153 4.35 15.07 10.30
CA HIS A 153 4.91 15.13 11.66
C HIS A 153 4.54 13.91 12.51
N LEU A 154 3.48 13.19 12.18
CA LEU A 154 3.06 11.99 12.92
C LEU A 154 4.08 10.85 12.83
N TRP A 155 4.91 10.83 11.80
CA TRP A 155 5.95 9.82 11.68
C TRP A 155 7.32 10.39 11.24
N ASN A 156 7.38 11.58 10.65
CA ASN A 156 8.61 12.23 10.20
C ASN A 156 8.96 13.42 11.10
N SER A 157 9.18 13.14 12.39
CA SER A 157 9.68 14.09 13.36
C SER A 157 10.79 13.46 14.21
N ASP A 158 11.62 14.28 14.87
CA ASP A 158 12.72 13.78 15.71
C ASP A 158 12.23 12.99 16.92
N GLU A 159 11.00 13.20 17.34
CA GLU A 159 10.36 12.50 18.45
C GLU A 159 9.99 11.05 18.11
N VAL A 160 9.78 10.73 16.83
CA VAL A 160 9.43 9.38 16.36
C VAL A 160 10.72 8.59 16.14
N THR A 161 11.11 7.80 17.11
CA THR A 161 12.36 7.02 17.10
C THR A 161 12.18 5.59 16.59
N VAL A 162 10.94 5.11 16.48
CA VAL A 162 10.59 3.76 16.03
C VAL A 162 9.65 3.86 14.84
N VAL A 163 9.77 2.92 13.90
CA VAL A 163 8.85 2.82 12.75
C VAL A 163 7.41 2.69 13.28
N PRO A 164 6.49 3.60 12.94
CA PRO A 164 5.15 3.62 13.53
C PRO A 164 4.19 2.55 12.98
N TRP A 165 4.59 1.84 11.93
CA TRP A 165 3.80 0.75 11.36
C TRP A 165 4.48 -0.60 11.55
N ASN A 166 3.66 -1.63 11.75
CA ASN A 166 4.11 -3.01 11.75
C ASN A 166 3.93 -3.59 10.35
N SER A 167 5.01 -4.13 9.75
CA SER A 167 5.02 -4.57 8.38
C SER A 167 5.18 -6.07 8.26
N HIS A 168 4.27 -6.71 7.51
CA HIS A 168 4.43 -8.06 6.99
C HIS A 168 4.99 -7.98 5.57
N ILE A 169 6.04 -8.75 5.26
CA ILE A 169 6.66 -8.75 3.93
C ILE A 169 6.45 -10.12 3.29
N VAL A 170 5.94 -10.11 2.06
CA VAL A 170 5.71 -11.31 1.25
C VAL A 170 6.54 -11.23 -0.02
N ASP A 171 7.54 -12.12 -0.16
CA ASP A 171 8.29 -12.28 -1.41
C ASP A 171 7.43 -12.99 -2.46
N THR A 172 7.27 -12.34 -3.60
CA THR A 172 6.49 -12.85 -4.72
C THR A 172 7.35 -13.38 -5.87
N SER A 173 8.67 -13.40 -5.74
CA SER A 173 9.62 -13.64 -6.86
C SER A 173 9.43 -14.99 -7.51
N GLY A 174 9.36 -16.07 -6.76
CA GLY A 174 9.21 -17.43 -7.23
C GLY A 174 7.85 -18.08 -6.92
N VAL A 175 6.88 -17.29 -6.45
CA VAL A 175 5.62 -17.80 -5.89
C VAL A 175 4.47 -17.54 -6.85
N LYS A 176 3.56 -18.53 -6.98
CA LYS A 176 2.34 -18.34 -7.80
C LYS A 176 1.40 -17.33 -7.15
N PRO A 177 0.67 -16.50 -7.94
CA PRO A 177 -0.24 -15.50 -7.40
C PRO A 177 -1.26 -16.04 -6.40
N ILE A 178 -1.75 -17.27 -6.58
CA ILE A 178 -2.71 -17.90 -5.66
C ILE A 178 -2.09 -18.20 -4.29
N GLU A 179 -0.82 -18.55 -4.26
CA GLU A 179 -0.10 -18.85 -3.01
C GLU A 179 0.21 -17.57 -2.25
N VAL A 180 0.57 -16.49 -2.97
CA VAL A 180 0.73 -15.15 -2.39
C VAL A 180 -0.61 -14.66 -1.82
N ALA A 181 -1.71 -14.82 -2.56
CA ALA A 181 -3.04 -14.43 -2.09
C ALA A 181 -3.43 -15.19 -0.81
N ARG A 182 -3.13 -16.49 -0.72
CA ARG A 182 -3.36 -17.28 0.51
C ARG A 182 -2.56 -16.77 1.71
N GLN A 183 -1.31 -16.35 1.51
CA GLN A 183 -0.50 -15.73 2.57
C GLN A 183 -1.14 -14.42 3.05
N VAL A 184 -1.55 -13.56 2.12
CA VAL A 184 -2.23 -12.29 2.43
C VAL A 184 -3.57 -12.54 3.16
N VAL A 185 -4.38 -13.48 2.69
CA VAL A 185 -5.65 -13.86 3.34
C VAL A 185 -5.40 -14.38 4.76
N SER A 186 -4.41 -15.24 4.93
CA SER A 186 -4.06 -15.78 6.25
C SER A 186 -3.61 -14.68 7.20
N TRP A 187 -2.79 -13.74 6.71
CA TRP A 187 -2.36 -12.57 7.47
C TRP A 187 -3.54 -11.67 7.86
N ILE A 188 -4.46 -11.36 6.94
CA ILE A 188 -5.68 -10.59 7.25
C ILE A 188 -6.50 -11.31 8.32
N LYS A 189 -6.76 -12.61 8.16
CA LYS A 189 -7.58 -13.41 9.10
C LYS A 189 -6.98 -13.48 10.50
N LEU A 190 -5.66 -13.44 10.65
CA LEU A 190 -5.02 -13.36 11.96
C LEU A 190 -5.39 -12.09 12.74
N HIS A 191 -5.47 -10.94 12.04
CA HIS A 191 -5.77 -9.63 12.64
C HIS A 191 -7.26 -9.32 12.78
N ILE A 192 -8.15 -10.14 12.20
CA ILE A 192 -9.61 -9.99 12.35
C ILE A 192 -10.13 -10.79 13.55
N ARG A 193 -9.38 -11.80 14.02
CA ARG A 193 -9.81 -12.71 15.07
C ARG A 193 -9.61 -12.17 16.49
N ASP A 194 -8.90 -11.06 16.60
CA ASP A 194 -8.64 -10.35 17.86
C ASP A 194 -9.63 -9.18 18.03
#